data_c42acd5ae3b43985345e1647276d457c
#
_entry.id   c42acd5ae3b43985345e1647276d457c
#
_cell.length_a   1.000
_cell.length_b   1.000
_cell.length_c   1.000
_cell.angle_alpha   90.00
_cell.angle_beta   90.00
_cell.angle_gamma   90.00
#
_symmetry.space_group_name_H-M   'P 1'
#
loop_
_entity.id
_entity.type
_entity.pdbx_description
1 polymer ?
#
loop_
_entity_poly.entity_id
_entity_poly.type
_entity_poly.pdbx_seq_one_letter_code
_entity_poly.pdbx_strand_id
1 'polypeptide(L)'
;MFLLLFVAFCAVPAMAQTYEIKTPYVSVNGYAEQEILPDEVYVQITLTESDSKGKITLEQQRRQMFTALKKCKIDVEKQLSMLDMASTYFKRRTSLATARYELKVGSAMEAQQVFEALDAVGISNVDITKVACSREEEHRAAVRKAAMQDARQKASELAEAVGQSVGDCLVINDYSNRSGGVVFTKAVRGLAANAEMDAVAAEEPAVEFEKIKISYNVSAQFYLNGRSAE
;
A
#
# COMPACT_ATOMS: atom_id res chain seq x y z
N MET A 1 -7.32 -60.65 37.94
CA MET A 1 -6.47 -60.93 36.77
C MET A 1 -6.72 -59.82 35.76
N PHE A 2 -5.97 -58.71 35.89
CA PHE A 2 -6.12 -57.49 35.07
C PHE A 2 -5.17 -57.56 33.89
N LEU A 3 -5.71 -57.60 32.70
CA LEU A 3 -4.95 -57.64 31.45
C LEU A 3 -4.68 -56.20 31.02
N LEU A 4 -3.42 -55.72 31.17
CA LEU A 4 -2.92 -54.43 30.69
C LEU A 4 -2.63 -54.52 29.18
N LEU A 5 -3.47 -53.83 28.36
CA LEU A 5 -3.29 -53.71 26.94
C LEU A 5 -2.28 -52.58 26.67
N PHE A 6 -1.07 -52.91 26.26
CA PHE A 6 -0.03 -51.94 25.88
C PHE A 6 -0.20 -51.54 24.41
N VAL A 7 -0.78 -50.36 24.16
CA VAL A 7 -0.88 -49.78 22.81
C VAL A 7 0.49 -49.14 22.47
N ALA A 8 1.28 -49.78 21.65
CA ALA A 8 2.51 -49.23 21.09
C ALA A 8 2.15 -48.16 20.04
N PHE A 9 2.32 -46.89 20.40
CA PHE A 9 2.20 -45.77 19.46
C PHE A 9 3.46 -45.74 18.57
N CYS A 10 3.34 -46.25 17.35
CA CYS A 10 4.39 -46.17 16.34
C CYS A 10 4.45 -44.73 15.80
N ALA A 11 5.36 -43.91 16.34
CA ALA A 11 5.71 -42.64 15.79
C ALA A 11 6.46 -42.86 14.47
N VAL A 12 5.78 -42.62 13.33
CA VAL A 12 6.40 -42.60 12.01
C VAL A 12 7.18 -41.27 11.90
N PRO A 13 8.52 -41.29 11.77
CA PRO A 13 9.26 -40.08 11.51
C PRO A 13 8.86 -39.54 10.15
N ALA A 14 8.31 -38.35 10.09
CA ALA A 14 8.10 -37.61 8.85
C ALA A 14 9.51 -37.31 8.27
N MET A 15 9.96 -38.13 7.36
CA MET A 15 11.16 -37.87 6.56
C MET A 15 10.82 -36.67 5.65
N ALA A 16 11.33 -35.49 6.00
CA ALA A 16 11.39 -34.38 5.07
C ALA A 16 12.27 -34.82 3.89
N GLN A 17 11.66 -35.11 2.75
CA GLN A 17 12.38 -35.41 1.52
C GLN A 17 13.10 -34.12 1.08
N THR A 18 14.37 -34.01 1.41
CA THR A 18 15.26 -33.05 0.81
C THR A 18 15.43 -33.43 -0.65
N TYR A 19 14.86 -32.67 -1.56
CA TYR A 19 15.00 -32.87 -3.00
C TYR A 19 16.44 -32.51 -3.38
N GLU A 20 17.28 -33.51 -3.49
CA GLU A 20 18.69 -33.34 -3.87
C GLU A 20 18.75 -33.15 -5.39
N ILE A 21 19.01 -31.92 -5.84
CA ILE A 21 19.22 -31.62 -7.25
C ILE A 21 20.59 -32.18 -7.63
N LYS A 22 20.64 -33.30 -8.36
CA LYS A 22 21.87 -33.97 -8.80
C LYS A 22 22.60 -33.24 -9.95
N THR A 23 22.11 -32.12 -10.43
CA THR A 23 22.68 -31.32 -11.52
C THR A 23 23.49 -30.15 -10.96
N PRO A 24 24.64 -29.81 -11.57
CA PRO A 24 25.39 -28.62 -11.15
C PRO A 24 24.53 -27.36 -11.34
N TYR A 25 24.46 -26.54 -10.31
CA TYR A 25 23.67 -25.31 -10.32
C TYR A 25 24.33 -24.19 -9.52
N VAL A 26 23.95 -22.96 -9.85
CA VAL A 26 24.22 -21.77 -9.04
C VAL A 26 22.91 -21.28 -8.45
N SER A 27 22.91 -20.99 -7.15
CA SER A 27 21.77 -20.43 -6.43
C SER A 27 22.04 -18.98 -6.08
N VAL A 28 21.15 -18.09 -6.45
CA VAL A 28 21.28 -16.64 -6.26
C VAL A 28 19.97 -16.02 -5.81
N ASN A 29 20.09 -14.86 -5.16
CA ASN A 29 18.94 -14.02 -4.83
C ASN A 29 18.95 -12.78 -5.73
N GLY A 30 17.82 -12.55 -6.39
CA GLY A 30 17.58 -11.33 -7.13
C GLY A 30 16.77 -10.34 -6.30
N TYR A 31 17.06 -9.07 -6.47
CA TYR A 31 16.39 -7.96 -5.81
C TYR A 31 16.19 -6.81 -6.77
N ALA A 32 15.03 -6.20 -6.70
CA ALA A 32 14.76 -4.93 -7.35
C ALA A 32 13.82 -4.08 -6.50
N GLU A 33 13.92 -2.78 -6.65
CA GLU A 33 13.02 -1.81 -6.03
C GLU A 33 12.75 -0.64 -6.97
N GLN A 34 11.61 -0.02 -6.78
CA GLN A 34 11.19 1.17 -7.51
C GLN A 34 10.43 2.09 -6.57
N GLU A 35 10.71 3.37 -6.64
CA GLU A 35 9.91 4.41 -6.00
C GLU A 35 8.93 5.00 -7.02
N ILE A 36 7.66 5.11 -6.64
CA ILE A 36 6.59 5.65 -7.47
C ILE A 36 5.88 6.79 -6.75
N LEU A 37 5.49 7.81 -7.50
CA LEU A 37 4.65 8.87 -6.96
C LEU A 37 3.20 8.39 -6.88
N PRO A 38 2.51 8.64 -5.76
CA PRO A 38 1.08 8.36 -5.66
C PRO A 38 0.28 9.31 -6.56
N ASP A 39 -0.76 8.77 -7.21
CA ASP A 39 -1.71 9.48 -8.05
C ASP A 39 -3.17 9.29 -7.60
N GLU A 40 -3.35 8.67 -6.44
CA GLU A 40 -4.65 8.48 -5.81
C GLU A 40 -4.57 8.80 -4.32
N VAL A 41 -5.38 9.73 -3.86
CA VAL A 41 -5.49 10.12 -2.44
C VAL A 41 -6.93 9.93 -2.01
N TYR A 42 -7.12 9.18 -0.94
CA TYR A 42 -8.43 8.90 -0.38
C TYR A 42 -8.62 9.74 0.89
N VAL A 43 -9.59 10.63 0.81
CA VAL A 43 -9.94 11.57 1.88
C VAL A 43 -11.27 11.14 2.49
N GLN A 44 -11.27 10.83 3.78
CA GLN A 44 -12.49 10.55 4.52
C GLN A 44 -13.06 11.85 5.07
N ILE A 45 -14.33 12.10 4.79
CA ILE A 45 -15.07 13.25 5.30
C ILE A 45 -16.16 12.71 6.22
N THR A 46 -16.15 13.12 7.48
CA THR A 46 -17.15 12.71 8.46
C THR A 46 -18.05 13.90 8.79
N LEU A 47 -19.32 13.78 8.46
CA LEU A 47 -20.35 14.76 8.83
C LEU A 47 -21.06 14.26 10.09
N THR A 48 -21.17 15.09 11.10
CA THR A 48 -21.91 14.76 12.31
C THR A 48 -22.64 15.97 12.88
N GLU A 49 -23.90 15.78 13.27
CA GLU A 49 -24.69 16.85 13.89
C GLU A 49 -24.16 17.25 15.28
N SER A 50 -23.33 16.37 15.91
CA SER A 50 -22.70 16.68 17.19
C SER A 50 -21.73 17.84 17.13
N ASP A 51 -21.03 18.03 16.02
CA ASP A 51 -20.04 19.11 15.86
C ASP A 51 -20.68 20.51 15.97
N SER A 52 -21.92 20.63 15.51
CA SER A 52 -22.74 21.84 15.64
C SER A 52 -23.64 21.85 16.87
N LYS A 53 -23.51 20.86 17.77
CA LYS A 53 -24.44 20.65 18.89
C LYS A 53 -25.91 20.54 18.44
N GLY A 54 -26.14 19.93 17.27
CA GLY A 54 -27.46 19.75 16.67
C GLY A 54 -28.05 21.02 16.02
N LYS A 55 -27.30 22.11 15.88
CA LYS A 55 -27.78 23.34 15.25
C LYS A 55 -27.83 23.26 13.73
N ILE A 56 -26.95 22.47 13.12
CA ILE A 56 -26.87 22.25 11.69
C ILE A 56 -27.20 20.78 11.44
N THR A 57 -28.22 20.53 10.65
CA THR A 57 -28.65 19.18 10.32
C THR A 57 -27.66 18.50 9.39
N LEU A 58 -27.58 17.17 9.41
CA LEU A 58 -26.75 16.39 8.51
C LEU A 58 -27.02 16.73 7.04
N GLU A 59 -28.27 16.98 6.68
CA GLU A 59 -28.62 17.36 5.33
C GLU A 59 -28.07 18.72 4.92
N GLN A 60 -28.07 19.69 5.84
CA GLN A 60 -27.44 21.00 5.60
C GLN A 60 -25.94 20.87 5.44
N GLN A 61 -25.26 20.11 6.32
CA GLN A 61 -23.82 19.83 6.20
C GLN A 61 -23.50 19.17 4.86
N ARG A 62 -24.31 18.20 4.42
CA ARG A 62 -24.14 17.55 3.14
C ARG A 62 -24.26 18.51 1.95
N ARG A 63 -25.23 19.41 1.98
CA ARG A 63 -25.37 20.46 0.93
C ARG A 63 -24.18 21.39 0.91
N GLN A 64 -23.68 21.79 2.08
CA GLN A 64 -22.47 22.62 2.21
C GLN A 64 -21.25 21.89 1.65
N MET A 65 -21.04 20.63 2.01
CA MET A 65 -19.98 19.77 1.46
C MET A 65 -20.02 19.71 -0.07
N PHE A 66 -21.18 19.37 -0.66
CA PHE A 66 -21.30 19.30 -2.12
C PHE A 66 -21.02 20.64 -2.80
N THR A 67 -21.41 21.74 -2.17
CA THR A 67 -21.14 23.09 -2.71
C THR A 67 -19.64 23.40 -2.65
N ALA A 68 -18.97 23.04 -1.56
CA ALA A 68 -17.53 23.22 -1.38
C ALA A 68 -16.75 22.38 -2.40
N LEU A 69 -17.07 21.08 -2.52
CA LEU A 69 -16.40 20.17 -3.45
C LEU A 69 -16.56 20.61 -4.92
N LYS A 70 -17.75 21.08 -5.30
CA LYS A 70 -17.98 21.63 -6.65
C LYS A 70 -17.14 22.87 -6.95
N LYS A 71 -16.89 23.74 -5.96
CA LYS A 71 -15.98 24.89 -6.13
C LYS A 71 -14.54 24.44 -6.41
N CYS A 72 -14.11 23.32 -5.85
CA CYS A 72 -12.80 22.69 -6.12
C CYS A 72 -12.78 21.91 -7.44
N LYS A 73 -13.83 22.00 -8.28
CA LYS A 73 -13.99 21.27 -9.56
C LYS A 73 -14.01 19.74 -9.40
N ILE A 74 -14.36 19.24 -8.22
CA ILE A 74 -14.50 17.81 -7.95
C ILE A 74 -15.78 17.28 -8.61
N ASP A 75 -15.66 16.19 -9.35
CA ASP A 75 -16.80 15.44 -9.89
C ASP A 75 -17.34 14.51 -8.79
N VAL A 76 -18.31 15.02 -8.03
CA VAL A 76 -18.88 14.29 -6.89
C VAL A 76 -19.58 12.98 -7.29
N GLU A 77 -19.99 12.82 -8.55
CA GLU A 77 -20.61 11.57 -9.01
C GLU A 77 -19.59 10.46 -9.23
N LYS A 78 -18.35 10.82 -9.60
CA LYS A 78 -17.29 9.86 -9.89
C LYS A 78 -16.28 9.69 -8.74
N GLN A 79 -16.04 10.78 -8.00
CA GLN A 79 -14.94 10.85 -7.03
C GLN A 79 -15.40 10.69 -5.57
N LEU A 80 -16.71 10.88 -5.27
CA LEU A 80 -17.24 10.81 -3.92
C LEU A 80 -18.12 9.58 -3.74
N SER A 81 -17.83 8.78 -2.74
CA SER A 81 -18.64 7.64 -2.32
C SER A 81 -19.09 7.80 -0.86
N MET A 82 -20.25 7.27 -0.54
CA MET A 82 -20.73 7.21 0.84
C MET A 82 -20.32 5.85 1.43
N LEU A 83 -19.52 5.88 2.50
CA LEU A 83 -19.07 4.68 3.19
C LEU A 83 -20.13 4.16 4.17
N ASP A 84 -20.75 5.08 4.91
CA ASP A 84 -21.68 4.72 5.98
C ASP A 84 -22.58 5.90 6.35
N MET A 85 -23.79 5.59 6.79
CA MET A 85 -24.70 6.54 7.38
C MET A 85 -25.38 5.89 8.59
N ALA A 86 -25.10 6.39 9.79
CA ALA A 86 -25.69 5.90 11.02
C ALA A 86 -26.50 7.00 11.71
N SER A 87 -27.74 6.68 12.06
CA SER A 87 -28.49 7.44 13.05
C SER A 87 -28.50 6.63 14.33
N THR A 88 -27.98 7.15 15.42
CA THR A 88 -28.08 6.50 16.74
C THR A 88 -29.52 6.53 17.22
N TYR A 89 -30.27 5.54 16.77
CA TYR A 89 -31.66 5.30 17.15
C TYR A 89 -31.71 4.51 18.46
N PHE A 90 -31.26 5.08 19.57
CA PHE A 90 -31.61 4.48 20.87
C PHE A 90 -31.67 5.53 21.99
N LYS A 91 -32.89 5.70 22.49
CA LYS A 91 -33.33 6.43 23.68
C LYS A 91 -33.51 7.95 23.55
N ARG A 92 -34.76 8.27 23.30
CA ARG A 92 -35.44 9.49 23.75
C ARG A 92 -34.68 10.81 23.51
N ARG A 93 -34.97 11.45 22.39
CA ARG A 93 -34.90 12.90 22.10
C ARG A 93 -33.64 13.52 21.58
N THR A 94 -32.56 12.81 21.31
CA THR A 94 -31.44 13.39 20.53
C THR A 94 -30.66 12.29 19.81
N SER A 95 -31.19 11.78 18.71
CA SER A 95 -30.39 11.00 17.78
C SER A 95 -29.65 12.00 16.86
N LEU A 96 -28.36 12.19 17.12
CA LEU A 96 -27.49 12.95 16.22
C LEU A 96 -27.08 12.04 15.08
N ALA A 97 -27.32 12.46 13.85
CA ALA A 97 -26.98 11.70 12.66
C ALA A 97 -25.49 11.90 12.31
N THR A 98 -24.87 10.85 11.79
CA THR A 98 -23.50 10.86 11.29
C THR A 98 -23.46 10.19 9.93
N ALA A 99 -22.69 10.73 8.99
CA ALA A 99 -22.42 10.11 7.70
C ALA A 99 -20.95 10.23 7.36
N ARG A 100 -20.38 9.17 6.79
CA ARG A 100 -19.00 9.12 6.33
C ARG A 100 -18.93 8.98 4.82
N TYR A 101 -18.12 9.81 4.23
CA TYR A 101 -17.86 9.81 2.80
C TYR A 101 -16.39 9.58 2.55
N GLU A 102 -16.07 8.97 1.42
CA GLU A 102 -14.73 8.85 0.89
C GLU A 102 -14.64 9.60 -0.43
N LEU A 103 -13.71 10.52 -0.50
CA LEU A 103 -13.40 11.29 -1.68
C LEU A 103 -12.06 10.85 -2.24
N LYS A 104 -12.01 10.56 -3.54
CA LYS A 104 -10.79 10.23 -4.26
C LYS A 104 -10.32 11.46 -5.03
N VAL A 105 -9.10 11.92 -4.77
CA VAL A 105 -8.44 13.01 -5.49
C VAL A 105 -7.09 12.58 -6.06
N GLY A 106 -6.56 13.31 -7.04
CA GLY A 106 -5.39 12.90 -7.82
C GLY A 106 -4.05 13.38 -7.25
N SER A 107 -4.05 14.33 -6.31
CA SER A 107 -2.81 14.93 -5.81
C SER A 107 -2.92 15.49 -4.40
N ALA A 108 -1.77 15.74 -3.77
CA ALA A 108 -1.69 16.43 -2.48
C ALA A 108 -2.29 17.84 -2.54
N MET A 109 -2.05 18.56 -3.63
CA MET A 109 -2.58 19.90 -3.84
C MET A 109 -4.11 19.91 -3.93
N GLU A 110 -4.70 18.96 -4.66
CA GLU A 110 -6.17 18.81 -4.70
C GLU A 110 -6.73 18.48 -3.31
N ALA A 111 -6.06 17.59 -2.57
CA ALA A 111 -6.45 17.25 -1.21
C ALA A 111 -6.45 18.51 -0.31
N GLN A 112 -5.37 19.31 -0.37
CA GLN A 112 -5.27 20.56 0.39
C GLN A 112 -6.41 21.53 0.04
N GLN A 113 -6.68 21.76 -1.24
CA GLN A 113 -7.79 22.62 -1.67
C GLN A 113 -9.15 22.13 -1.15
N VAL A 114 -9.34 20.81 -1.10
CA VAL A 114 -10.55 20.21 -0.53
C VAL A 114 -10.63 20.48 0.98
N PHE A 115 -9.53 20.31 1.72
CA PHE A 115 -9.49 20.58 3.17
C PHE A 115 -9.85 22.04 3.46
N GLU A 116 -9.24 22.99 2.76
CA GLU A 116 -9.51 24.43 2.92
C GLU A 116 -10.97 24.77 2.58
N ALA A 117 -11.50 24.19 1.49
CA ALA A 117 -12.89 24.45 1.07
C ALA A 117 -13.91 23.86 2.05
N LEU A 118 -13.62 22.72 2.68
CA LEU A 118 -14.48 22.09 3.67
C LEU A 118 -14.41 22.84 5.01
N ASP A 119 -13.23 23.26 5.43
CA ASP A 119 -13.05 24.06 6.64
C ASP A 119 -13.80 25.40 6.55
N ALA A 120 -13.75 26.07 5.40
CA ALA A 120 -14.49 27.32 5.14
C ALA A 120 -16.01 27.20 5.31
N VAL A 121 -16.56 25.99 5.24
CA VAL A 121 -17.98 25.72 5.48
C VAL A 121 -18.25 25.02 6.83
N GLY A 122 -17.24 24.97 7.70
CA GLY A 122 -17.34 24.41 9.04
C GLY A 122 -17.32 22.88 9.12
N ILE A 123 -16.76 22.21 8.11
CA ILE A 123 -16.55 20.77 8.08
C ILE A 123 -15.05 20.51 8.28
N SER A 124 -14.66 20.23 9.53
CA SER A 124 -13.26 20.05 9.93
C SER A 124 -12.87 18.59 10.23
N ASN A 125 -13.84 17.66 10.24
CA ASN A 125 -13.55 16.24 10.46
C ASN A 125 -13.25 15.56 9.13
N VAL A 126 -12.02 15.81 8.65
CA VAL A 126 -11.52 15.38 7.34
C VAL A 126 -10.13 14.79 7.52
N ASP A 127 -9.92 13.55 7.05
CA ASP A 127 -8.68 12.82 7.21
C ASP A 127 -8.25 12.13 5.90
N ILE A 128 -6.94 12.06 5.65
CA ILE A 128 -6.40 11.21 4.59
C ILE A 128 -6.28 9.77 5.14
N THR A 129 -7.04 8.86 4.56
CA THR A 129 -7.07 7.46 4.99
C THR A 129 -6.13 6.57 4.22
N LYS A 130 -5.88 6.91 2.95
CA LYS A 130 -5.06 6.10 2.05
C LYS A 130 -4.45 6.98 0.96
N VAL A 131 -3.23 6.63 0.59
CA VAL A 131 -2.56 7.15 -0.60
C VAL A 131 -2.14 5.94 -1.44
N ALA A 132 -2.37 5.96 -2.75
CA ALA A 132 -2.15 4.82 -3.62
C ALA A 132 -1.66 5.26 -5.01
N CYS A 133 -1.29 4.28 -5.83
CA CYS A 133 -0.99 4.49 -7.24
C CYS A 133 -1.96 3.65 -8.07
N SER A 134 -2.59 4.27 -9.05
CA SER A 134 -3.57 3.61 -9.93
C SER A 134 -2.95 2.46 -10.75
N ARG A 135 -1.63 2.55 -11.04
CA ARG A 135 -0.88 1.55 -11.80
C ARG A 135 0.06 0.72 -10.92
N GLU A 136 -0.27 0.54 -9.65
CA GLU A 136 0.59 -0.18 -8.70
C GLU A 136 0.94 -1.58 -9.19
N GLU A 137 -0.02 -2.33 -9.75
CA GLU A 137 0.23 -3.69 -10.21
C GLU A 137 1.15 -3.76 -11.44
N GLU A 138 1.09 -2.78 -12.32
CA GLU A 138 2.04 -2.67 -13.45
C GLU A 138 3.47 -2.44 -12.94
N HIS A 139 3.63 -1.54 -11.97
CA HIS A 139 4.93 -1.31 -11.32
C HIS A 139 5.43 -2.55 -10.58
N ARG A 140 4.55 -3.25 -9.87
CA ARG A 140 4.89 -4.52 -9.23
C ARG A 140 5.37 -5.57 -10.23
N ALA A 141 4.70 -5.68 -11.37
CA ALA A 141 5.11 -6.60 -12.44
C ALA A 141 6.48 -6.24 -13.02
N ALA A 142 6.74 -4.94 -13.21
CA ALA A 142 8.04 -4.45 -13.67
C ALA A 142 9.16 -4.77 -12.67
N VAL A 143 8.93 -4.54 -11.38
CA VAL A 143 9.90 -4.83 -10.31
C VAL A 143 10.17 -6.33 -10.18
N ARG A 144 9.14 -7.19 -10.30
CA ARG A 144 9.31 -8.66 -10.34
C ARG A 144 10.23 -9.08 -11.49
N LYS A 145 9.99 -8.52 -12.68
CA LYS A 145 10.84 -8.80 -13.85
C LYS A 145 12.28 -8.35 -13.63
N ALA A 146 12.47 -7.16 -13.09
CA ALA A 146 13.80 -6.61 -12.80
C ALA A 146 14.56 -7.46 -11.76
N ALA A 147 13.89 -7.94 -10.72
CA ALA A 147 14.50 -8.82 -9.72
C ALA A 147 14.95 -10.16 -10.32
N MET A 148 14.17 -10.74 -11.25
CA MET A 148 14.60 -11.95 -11.96
C MET A 148 15.76 -11.70 -12.91
N GLN A 149 15.82 -10.53 -13.56
CA GLN A 149 16.96 -10.14 -14.40
C GLN A 149 18.22 -9.96 -13.54
N ASP A 150 18.12 -9.33 -12.37
CA ASP A 150 19.22 -9.19 -11.41
C ASP A 150 19.72 -10.57 -10.93
N ALA A 151 18.81 -11.49 -10.62
CA ALA A 151 19.20 -12.87 -10.26
C ALA A 151 19.99 -13.53 -11.39
N ARG A 152 19.50 -13.44 -12.64
CA ARG A 152 20.20 -14.03 -13.79
C ARG A 152 21.57 -13.40 -14.02
N GLN A 153 21.67 -12.07 -13.89
CA GLN A 153 22.93 -11.35 -14.05
C GLN A 153 23.96 -11.81 -12.99
N LYS A 154 23.58 -11.86 -11.72
CA LYS A 154 24.43 -12.36 -10.64
C LYS A 154 24.89 -13.82 -10.87
N ALA A 155 23.96 -14.66 -11.36
CA ALA A 155 24.30 -16.04 -11.70
C ALA A 155 25.34 -16.10 -12.83
N SER A 156 25.23 -15.26 -13.87
CA SER A 156 26.22 -15.15 -14.96
C SER A 156 27.59 -14.72 -14.43
N GLU A 157 27.64 -13.66 -13.64
CA GLU A 157 28.88 -13.16 -13.06
C GLU A 157 29.61 -14.23 -12.22
N LEU A 158 28.84 -14.98 -11.41
CA LEU A 158 29.42 -16.06 -10.60
C LEU A 158 29.89 -17.25 -11.45
N ALA A 159 29.15 -17.62 -12.49
CA ALA A 159 29.51 -18.72 -13.38
C ALA A 159 30.76 -18.36 -14.20
N GLU A 160 30.84 -17.16 -14.74
CA GLU A 160 31.99 -16.65 -15.48
C GLU A 160 33.28 -16.63 -14.65
N ALA A 161 33.17 -16.22 -13.36
CA ALA A 161 34.30 -16.20 -12.43
C ALA A 161 34.97 -17.56 -12.24
N VAL A 162 34.22 -18.67 -12.46
CA VAL A 162 34.73 -20.03 -12.39
C VAL A 162 34.92 -20.68 -13.75
N GLY A 163 34.82 -19.90 -14.84
CA GLY A 163 35.00 -20.37 -16.22
C GLY A 163 33.84 -21.23 -16.73
N GLN A 164 32.64 -21.02 -16.23
CA GLN A 164 31.40 -21.69 -16.61
C GLN A 164 30.40 -20.69 -17.18
N SER A 165 29.28 -21.18 -17.70
CA SER A 165 28.16 -20.34 -18.17
C SER A 165 26.84 -20.74 -17.53
N VAL A 166 25.93 -19.80 -17.48
CA VAL A 166 24.57 -20.04 -16.95
C VAL A 166 23.68 -20.62 -18.03
N GLY A 167 23.02 -21.71 -17.69
CA GLY A 167 21.98 -22.36 -18.48
C GLY A 167 20.56 -21.96 -18.10
N ASP A 168 19.65 -22.92 -18.18
CA ASP A 168 18.23 -22.73 -17.89
C ASP A 168 17.98 -22.52 -16.39
N CYS A 169 16.90 -21.83 -16.08
CA CYS A 169 16.42 -21.69 -14.71
C CYS A 169 15.75 -23.01 -14.28
N LEU A 170 16.25 -23.61 -13.20
CA LEU A 170 15.76 -24.88 -12.66
C LEU A 170 14.65 -24.68 -11.63
N VAL A 171 14.79 -23.67 -10.77
CA VAL A 171 13.87 -23.38 -9.67
C VAL A 171 13.75 -21.89 -9.48
N ILE A 172 12.53 -21.44 -9.27
CA ILE A 172 12.21 -20.09 -8.84
C ILE A 172 11.42 -20.20 -7.54
N ASN A 173 11.94 -19.61 -6.47
CA ASN A 173 11.24 -19.48 -5.21
C ASN A 173 10.86 -18.01 -5.02
N ASP A 174 9.57 -17.75 -5.11
CA ASP A 174 8.99 -16.44 -4.85
C ASP A 174 8.74 -16.31 -3.34
N TYR A 175 9.60 -15.55 -2.67
CA TYR A 175 9.42 -15.20 -1.26
C TYR A 175 8.67 -13.89 -1.08
N SER A 176 8.15 -13.31 -2.12
CA SER A 176 7.25 -12.17 -2.01
C SER A 176 5.96 -12.61 -1.31
N ASN A 177 6.15 -12.99 -0.07
CA ASN A 177 5.02 -13.20 0.81
C ASN A 177 4.24 -11.89 0.78
N ARG A 178 2.96 -11.94 0.55
CA ARG A 178 1.92 -10.91 0.56
C ARG A 178 2.09 -9.73 1.54
N SER A 179 3.26 -9.60 2.15
CA SER A 179 3.72 -8.55 3.05
C SER A 179 4.46 -7.40 2.35
N GLY A 180 4.47 -7.34 1.01
CA GLY A 180 4.69 -6.10 0.28
C GLY A 180 3.49 -5.17 0.47
N GLY A 181 2.97 -5.11 1.69
CA GLY A 181 2.07 -4.06 2.09
C GLY A 181 2.85 -2.75 2.00
N VAL A 182 2.32 -1.80 1.24
CA VAL A 182 2.74 -0.41 1.32
C VAL A 182 2.87 -0.09 2.80
N VAL A 183 4.09 0.04 3.30
CA VAL A 183 4.32 0.53 4.66
C VAL A 183 3.99 2.00 4.60
N PHE A 184 2.74 2.33 4.86
CA PHE A 184 2.37 3.69 5.20
C PHE A 184 3.05 4.01 6.54
N THR A 185 4.27 4.48 6.50
CA THR A 185 4.78 5.24 7.64
C THR A 185 3.84 6.42 7.78
N LYS A 186 3.21 6.53 8.94
CA LYS A 186 2.33 7.65 9.33
C LYS A 186 3.15 8.96 9.33
N ALA A 187 3.54 9.44 8.16
CA ALA A 187 4.21 10.72 7.99
C ALA A 187 3.23 11.85 7.66
N VAL A 188 1.95 11.71 8.00
CA VAL A 188 0.96 12.79 7.89
C VAL A 188 0.91 13.63 9.19
N ARG A 189 2.02 13.73 9.93
CA ARG A 189 2.05 14.51 11.18
C ARG A 189 2.61 15.93 11.02
N GLY A 190 2.69 16.45 9.79
CA GLY A 190 3.37 17.74 9.51
C GLY A 190 2.50 18.88 8.97
N LEU A 191 1.21 18.67 8.69
CA LEU A 191 0.39 19.72 8.07
C LEU A 191 -0.30 20.68 9.06
N ALA A 192 -0.14 20.51 10.37
CA ALA A 192 -0.88 21.31 11.35
C ALA A 192 -0.05 22.07 12.37
N ALA A 193 1.26 22.23 12.21
CA ALA A 193 2.03 22.98 13.19
C ALA A 193 3.28 23.61 12.55
N ASN A 194 3.12 24.79 11.94
CA ASN A 194 4.09 25.89 11.96
C ASN A 194 3.61 27.01 11.03
N ALA A 195 2.59 27.72 11.45
CA ALA A 195 2.25 29.03 10.90
C ALA A 195 2.72 30.09 11.90
N GLU A 196 4.00 30.34 11.94
CA GLU A 196 4.58 31.59 12.40
C GLU A 196 6.02 31.69 11.89
N MET A 197 6.23 32.54 10.94
CA MET A 197 7.24 33.54 10.76
C MET A 197 7.72 33.76 9.34
N ASP A 198 7.62 35.04 8.99
CA ASP A 198 8.33 35.79 7.96
C ASP A 198 7.86 35.73 6.51
N ALA A 199 7.22 36.84 6.16
CA ALA A 199 6.89 37.28 4.81
C ALA A 199 8.15 37.55 3.99
N VAL A 200 8.55 36.58 3.19
CA VAL A 200 9.26 36.78 1.93
C VAL A 200 8.51 35.92 0.92
N ALA A 201 8.03 36.54 -0.17
CA ALA A 201 7.35 35.85 -1.24
C ALA A 201 8.33 34.88 -1.94
N ALA A 202 8.48 33.70 -1.38
CA ALA A 202 9.03 32.53 -2.01
C ALA A 202 7.82 31.67 -2.46
N GLU A 203 7.82 31.20 -3.69
CA GLU A 203 6.88 30.17 -4.12
C GLU A 203 6.88 29.06 -3.05
N GLU A 204 5.72 28.83 -2.43
CA GLU A 204 5.61 27.77 -1.45
C GLU A 204 6.03 26.47 -2.09
N PRO A 205 6.98 25.71 -1.52
CA PRO A 205 7.38 24.44 -2.08
C PRO A 205 6.14 23.54 -2.17
N ALA A 206 5.90 23.01 -3.35
CA ALA A 206 4.78 22.07 -3.56
C ALA A 206 4.92 20.91 -2.58
N VAL A 207 3.98 20.78 -1.66
CA VAL A 207 3.95 19.67 -0.69
C VAL A 207 3.48 18.44 -1.46
N GLU A 208 4.37 17.48 -1.66
CA GLU A 208 4.06 16.19 -2.26
C GLU A 208 4.00 15.09 -1.20
N PHE A 209 3.27 14.04 -1.50
CA PHE A 209 3.29 12.85 -0.65
C PHE A 209 4.62 12.11 -0.80
N GLU A 210 5.02 11.41 0.25
CA GLU A 210 6.14 10.49 0.19
C GLU A 210 5.92 9.43 -0.90
N LYS A 211 6.99 9.11 -1.63
CA LYS A 211 6.94 8.09 -2.68
C LYS A 211 6.64 6.72 -2.11
N ILE A 212 5.82 5.97 -2.82
CA ILE A 212 5.55 4.58 -2.51
C ILE A 212 6.73 3.73 -2.99
N LYS A 213 7.37 3.00 -2.07
CA LYS A 213 8.46 2.09 -2.39
C LYS A 213 7.93 0.68 -2.63
N ILE A 214 8.15 0.15 -3.83
CA ILE A 214 7.86 -1.23 -4.20
C ILE A 214 9.18 -1.98 -4.28
N SER A 215 9.31 -3.09 -3.56
CA SER A 215 10.49 -3.95 -3.62
C SER A 215 10.08 -5.41 -3.83
N TYR A 216 10.95 -6.19 -4.44
CA TYR A 216 10.75 -7.60 -4.70
C TYR A 216 12.03 -8.40 -4.52
N ASN A 217 11.88 -9.55 -3.89
CA ASN A 217 12.98 -10.48 -3.61
C ASN A 217 12.62 -11.87 -4.14
N VAL A 218 13.53 -12.49 -4.87
CA VAL A 218 13.35 -13.82 -5.46
C VAL A 218 14.62 -14.64 -5.29
N SER A 219 14.49 -15.93 -5.00
CA SER A 219 15.61 -16.87 -5.08
C SER A 219 15.44 -17.73 -6.33
N ALA A 220 16.51 -17.85 -7.10
CA ALA A 220 16.52 -18.65 -8.30
C ALA A 220 17.74 -19.58 -8.36
N GLN A 221 17.55 -20.75 -8.96
CA GLN A 221 18.60 -21.71 -9.24
C GLN A 221 18.71 -21.90 -10.73
N PHE A 222 19.94 -21.73 -11.25
CA PHE A 222 20.22 -21.88 -12.67
C PHE A 222 21.20 -23.04 -12.89
N TYR A 223 21.01 -23.77 -13.95
CA TYR A 223 21.94 -24.79 -14.38
C TYR A 223 23.31 -24.18 -14.72
N LEU A 224 24.37 -24.84 -14.32
CA LEU A 224 25.74 -24.49 -14.72
C LEU A 224 26.20 -25.38 -15.85
N ASN A 225 26.45 -24.78 -17.02
CA ASN A 225 27.10 -25.47 -18.13
C ASN A 225 28.57 -25.68 -17.81
N GLY A 226 29.09 -26.88 -18.06
CA GLY A 226 30.52 -27.19 -17.95
C GLY A 226 31.35 -26.28 -18.85
N ARG A 227 32.65 -26.26 -18.58
CA ARG A 227 33.61 -25.55 -19.43
C ARG A 227 33.46 -26.07 -20.86
N SER A 228 33.16 -25.21 -21.82
CA SER A 228 33.32 -25.57 -23.23
C SER A 228 34.78 -25.93 -23.43
N ALA A 229 35.08 -27.20 -23.76
CA ALA A 229 36.42 -27.59 -24.14
C ALA A 229 36.74 -26.81 -25.43
N GLU A 230 37.68 -25.87 -25.35
CA GLU A 230 38.39 -25.34 -26.54
C GLU A 230 39.28 -26.39 -27.17
#